data_80c7213639a152a6401ede8e16a8aaa0
#
_entry.id   80c7213639a152a6401ede8e16a8aaa0
#
_cell.length_a   1.000
_cell.length_b   1.000
_cell.length_c   1.000
_cell.angle_alpha   90.00
_cell.angle_beta   90.00
_cell.angle_gamma   90.00
#
_symmetry.space_group_name_H-M   'P 1'
#
loop_
_entity.id
_entity.type
_entity.pdbx_description
1 polymer ?
#
loop_
_entity_poly.entity_id
_entity_poly.type
_entity_poly.pdbx_seq_one_letter_code
_entity_poly.pdbx_strand_id
1 'polypeptide(L)'
;MTGSKSARRILAALARGAARKLLRRGAVRPADVAFDGGVVSFTFDDFPKTAWTKGGKALAKFGAKGTYYVSAGLAGQTGEMGAMFEAADAREAHHAGHEIACHTFSHLNCARAAKGEILAQLRDNAAALSAMLDGFAPRNFAFPYGAVSAAAMRAVGPRFASCRGIADGINHASSDLAQLSANKIYASIFDETRLRALIDRNRSLGGWLIFYTHDVDEAPSRYGCTPEQLERVVGYAAERSEILPVRDAVARLPAG
;
A
#
# COMPACT_ATOMS: atom_id res chain seq x y z
N MET A 1 17.43 27.60 -22.07
CA MET A 1 16.08 27.65 -21.40
C MET A 1 15.70 26.40 -20.61
N THR A 2 16.62 25.52 -20.29
CA THR A 2 16.38 24.23 -19.57
C THR A 2 16.45 24.34 -18.04
N GLY A 3 17.11 25.31 -17.46
CA GLY A 3 17.27 25.47 -16.00
C GLY A 3 16.01 25.84 -15.23
N SER A 4 15.08 26.61 -15.86
CA SER A 4 13.85 27.07 -15.18
C SER A 4 12.84 25.93 -14.90
N LYS A 5 12.74 24.93 -15.78
CA LYS A 5 11.83 23.78 -15.60
C LYS A 5 12.32 22.83 -14.50
N SER A 6 13.63 22.66 -14.35
CA SER A 6 14.25 21.85 -13.31
C SER A 6 14.06 22.48 -11.92
N ALA A 7 14.31 23.78 -11.79
CA ALA A 7 14.12 24.51 -10.54
C ALA A 7 12.65 24.51 -10.06
N ARG A 8 11.68 24.67 -10.97
CA ARG A 8 10.24 24.59 -10.65
C ARG A 8 9.82 23.20 -10.21
N ARG A 9 10.40 22.12 -10.79
CA ARG A 9 10.16 20.74 -10.37
C ARG A 9 10.71 20.46 -8.98
N ILE A 10 11.91 20.95 -8.66
CA ILE A 10 12.55 20.80 -7.35
C ILE A 10 11.75 21.57 -6.29
N LEU A 11 11.36 22.82 -6.54
CA LEU A 11 10.54 23.63 -5.64
C LEU A 11 9.16 22.99 -5.39
N ALA A 12 8.52 22.45 -6.43
CA ALA A 12 7.26 21.74 -6.29
C ALA A 12 7.41 20.41 -5.50
N ALA A 13 8.55 19.73 -5.62
CA ALA A 13 8.85 18.53 -4.82
C ALA A 13 9.10 18.88 -3.35
N LEU A 14 9.85 19.96 -3.07
CA LEU A 14 10.09 20.47 -1.72
C LEU A 14 8.80 20.97 -1.05
N ALA A 15 7.94 21.69 -1.79
CA ALA A 15 6.66 22.15 -1.30
C ALA A 15 5.71 20.98 -0.96
N ARG A 16 5.70 19.93 -1.81
CA ARG A 16 4.95 18.70 -1.51
C ARG A 16 5.51 17.97 -0.28
N GLY A 17 6.82 17.93 -0.10
CA GLY A 17 7.48 17.36 1.08
C GLY A 17 7.13 18.13 2.36
N ALA A 18 7.15 19.46 2.32
CA ALA A 18 6.77 20.32 3.44
C ALA A 18 5.29 20.20 3.78
N ALA A 19 4.40 20.17 2.78
CA ALA A 19 2.97 19.94 2.99
C ALA A 19 2.67 18.58 3.62
N ARG A 20 3.37 17.51 3.20
CA ARG A 20 3.26 16.19 3.83
C ARG A 20 3.76 16.18 5.28
N LYS A 21 4.85 16.91 5.59
CA LYS A 21 5.37 17.05 6.95
C LYS A 21 4.43 17.85 7.85
N LEU A 22 3.73 18.84 7.29
CA LEU A 22 2.73 19.63 8.00
C LEU A 22 1.45 18.83 8.28
N LEU A 23 1.02 17.98 7.33
CA LEU A 23 -0.12 17.07 7.52
C LEU A 23 0.13 16.04 8.64
N ARG A 24 1.39 15.64 8.85
CA ARG A 24 1.79 14.77 9.98
C ARG A 24 1.68 15.46 11.35
N ARG A 25 1.71 16.79 11.43
CA ARG A 25 1.55 17.54 12.70
C ARG A 25 0.12 17.53 13.22
N GLY A 26 -0.86 17.16 12.40
CA GLY A 26 -2.24 16.96 12.80
C GLY A 26 -2.64 15.51 12.66
N ALA A 27 -1.92 14.58 13.32
CA ALA A 27 -2.22 13.16 13.27
C ALA A 27 -3.68 12.91 13.62
N VAL A 28 -4.36 12.16 12.74
CA VAL A 28 -5.78 11.79 12.90
C VAL A 28 -5.90 10.55 13.79
N ARG A 29 -4.93 9.65 13.72
CA ARG A 29 -4.86 8.41 14.49
C ARG A 29 -3.41 8.12 14.91
N PRO A 30 -2.89 8.86 15.90
CA PRO A 30 -1.53 8.65 16.37
C PRO A 30 -1.41 7.23 16.97
N ALA A 31 -0.29 6.57 16.68
CA ALA A 31 0.04 5.26 17.23
C ALA A 31 1.54 5.17 17.45
N ASP A 32 1.92 4.46 18.50
CA ASP A 32 3.30 4.08 18.73
C ASP A 32 3.58 2.77 18.01
N VAL A 33 4.44 2.84 16.98
CA VAL A 33 4.80 1.69 16.15
C VAL A 33 6.16 1.17 16.62
N ALA A 34 6.14 0.03 17.31
CA ALA A 34 7.33 -0.64 17.78
C ALA A 34 7.15 -2.16 17.69
N PHE A 35 8.09 -2.84 17.02
CA PHE A 35 8.14 -4.28 16.86
C PHE A 35 9.52 -4.81 17.22
N ASP A 36 9.59 -5.97 17.84
CA ASP A 36 10.86 -6.66 18.02
C ASP A 36 11.41 -7.13 16.67
N GLY A 37 12.60 -6.67 16.28
CA GLY A 37 13.23 -6.99 15.01
C GLY A 37 12.59 -6.34 13.77
N GLY A 38 11.56 -5.47 13.95
CA GLY A 38 10.86 -4.79 12.87
C GLY A 38 9.95 -5.71 12.04
N VAL A 39 8.92 -5.15 11.43
CA VAL A 39 7.95 -5.84 10.56
C VAL A 39 8.04 -5.28 9.15
N VAL A 40 7.91 -6.14 8.14
CA VAL A 40 7.81 -5.76 6.72
C VAL A 40 6.47 -6.21 6.17
N SER A 41 5.77 -5.33 5.43
CA SER A 41 4.56 -5.69 4.69
C SER A 41 4.76 -5.45 3.19
N PHE A 42 4.34 -6.40 2.36
CA PHE A 42 4.29 -6.27 0.91
C PHE A 42 2.85 -6.05 0.49
N THR A 43 2.62 -5.00 -0.30
CA THR A 43 1.28 -4.60 -0.70
C THR A 43 1.19 -4.39 -2.21
N PHE A 44 0.02 -4.68 -2.76
CA PHE A 44 -0.28 -4.56 -4.19
C PHE A 44 -1.49 -3.66 -4.36
N ASP A 45 -1.35 -2.59 -5.15
CA ASP A 45 -2.43 -1.63 -5.40
C ASP A 45 -3.21 -2.01 -6.67
N ASP A 46 -4.47 -1.60 -6.72
CA ASP A 46 -5.43 -1.85 -7.82
C ASP A 46 -5.80 -3.33 -8.05
N PHE A 47 -4.92 -4.23 -7.71
CA PHE A 47 -5.03 -5.66 -7.90
C PHE A 47 -5.03 -6.10 -9.39
N PRO A 48 -3.98 -5.75 -10.18
CA PRO A 48 -3.76 -6.43 -11.45
C PRO A 48 -3.67 -7.95 -11.24
N LYS A 49 -4.19 -8.75 -12.18
CA LYS A 49 -4.22 -10.22 -12.05
C LYS A 49 -2.84 -10.83 -11.79
N THR A 50 -1.79 -10.24 -12.39
CA THR A 50 -0.41 -10.70 -12.20
C THR A 50 0.13 -10.40 -10.79
N ALA A 51 -0.44 -9.45 -10.06
CA ALA A 51 -0.11 -9.25 -8.64
C ALA A 51 -0.42 -10.50 -7.81
N TRP A 52 -1.52 -11.23 -8.14
CA TRP A 52 -1.85 -12.50 -7.51
C TRP A 52 -1.08 -13.67 -8.15
N THR A 53 -1.23 -13.86 -9.45
CA THR A 53 -0.75 -15.07 -10.13
C THR A 53 0.77 -15.21 -10.17
N LYS A 54 1.51 -14.09 -10.13
CA LYS A 54 2.98 -14.06 -10.06
C LYS A 54 3.47 -13.49 -8.73
N GLY A 55 2.95 -12.34 -8.26
CA GLY A 55 3.35 -11.73 -7.01
C GLY A 55 2.99 -12.58 -5.79
N GLY A 56 1.79 -13.17 -5.74
CA GLY A 56 1.41 -14.12 -4.71
C GLY A 56 2.32 -15.34 -4.65
N LYS A 57 2.73 -15.87 -5.83
CA LYS A 57 3.70 -16.98 -5.91
C LYS A 57 5.09 -16.59 -5.41
N ALA A 58 5.54 -15.37 -5.72
CA ALA A 58 6.82 -14.85 -5.23
C ALA A 58 6.84 -14.78 -3.69
N LEU A 59 5.75 -14.28 -3.07
CA LEU A 59 5.60 -14.27 -1.61
C LEU A 59 5.56 -15.70 -1.03
N ALA A 60 4.83 -16.61 -1.68
CA ALA A 60 4.65 -17.99 -1.20
C ALA A 60 5.97 -18.77 -1.10
N LYS A 61 6.97 -18.50 -1.95
CA LYS A 61 8.32 -19.08 -1.86
C LYS A 61 8.98 -18.88 -0.49
N PHE A 62 8.60 -17.82 0.23
CA PHE A 62 9.14 -17.45 1.53
C PHE A 62 8.10 -17.61 2.65
N GLY A 63 6.99 -18.30 2.40
CA GLY A 63 5.89 -18.45 3.37
C GLY A 63 5.18 -17.14 3.71
N ALA A 64 5.45 -16.06 2.98
CA ALA A 64 4.94 -14.73 3.25
C ALA A 64 3.53 -14.52 2.68
N LYS A 65 2.77 -13.64 3.32
CA LYS A 65 1.46 -13.16 2.87
C LYS A 65 1.51 -11.66 2.62
N GLY A 66 0.76 -11.19 1.63
CA GLY A 66 0.68 -9.77 1.27
C GLY A 66 -0.72 -9.19 1.49
N THR A 67 -0.84 -7.89 1.20
CA THR A 67 -2.10 -7.15 1.23
C THR A 67 -2.41 -6.63 -0.17
N TYR A 68 -3.61 -6.89 -0.67
CA TYR A 68 -4.12 -6.39 -1.94
C TYR A 68 -5.13 -5.28 -1.67
N TYR A 69 -4.81 -4.05 -2.10
CA TYR A 69 -5.72 -2.91 -2.02
C TYR A 69 -6.57 -2.86 -3.28
N VAL A 70 -7.86 -3.16 -3.12
CA VAL A 70 -8.78 -3.50 -4.20
C VAL A 70 -9.75 -2.36 -4.48
N SER A 71 -9.78 -1.93 -5.74
CA SER A 71 -10.86 -1.12 -6.33
C SER A 71 -11.80 -2.06 -7.06
N ALA A 72 -12.91 -2.45 -6.42
CA ALA A 72 -13.78 -3.52 -6.92
C ALA A 72 -14.41 -3.19 -8.28
N GLY A 73 -14.59 -1.91 -8.60
CA GLY A 73 -15.06 -1.47 -9.90
C GLY A 73 -14.11 -1.73 -11.07
N LEU A 74 -12.86 -2.10 -10.79
CA LEU A 74 -11.88 -2.48 -11.82
C LEU A 74 -11.92 -3.98 -12.17
N ALA A 75 -12.69 -4.79 -11.45
CA ALA A 75 -12.78 -6.23 -11.69
C ALA A 75 -13.14 -6.56 -13.13
N GLY A 76 -12.40 -7.48 -13.75
CA GLY A 76 -12.61 -7.92 -15.13
C GLY A 76 -12.22 -6.91 -16.22
N GLN A 77 -11.70 -5.73 -15.85
CA GLN A 77 -11.24 -4.74 -16.82
C GLN A 77 -9.82 -5.06 -17.33
N THR A 78 -9.40 -4.37 -18.36
CA THR A 78 -8.01 -4.41 -18.87
C THR A 78 -7.52 -2.96 -19.02
N GLY A 79 -6.31 -2.69 -18.55
CA GLY A 79 -5.72 -1.35 -18.56
C GLY A 79 -4.22 -1.38 -18.80
N GLU A 80 -3.53 -0.31 -18.41
CA GLU A 80 -2.06 -0.17 -18.54
C GLU A 80 -1.29 -1.30 -17.83
N MET A 81 -1.84 -1.84 -16.74
CA MET A 81 -1.25 -2.92 -15.94
C MET A 81 -1.70 -4.33 -16.38
N GLY A 82 -2.27 -4.45 -17.58
CA GLY A 82 -2.84 -5.69 -18.10
C GLY A 82 -4.25 -5.98 -17.59
N ALA A 83 -4.61 -7.26 -17.54
CA ALA A 83 -5.89 -7.70 -17.00
C ALA A 83 -5.95 -7.47 -15.48
N MET A 84 -7.07 -6.92 -15.02
CA MET A 84 -7.36 -6.78 -13.61
C MET A 84 -7.91 -8.11 -13.04
N PHE A 85 -7.93 -8.22 -11.74
CA PHE A 85 -8.45 -9.36 -11.01
C PHE A 85 -9.92 -9.67 -11.37
N GLU A 86 -10.30 -10.91 -11.16
CA GLU A 86 -11.70 -11.35 -11.12
C GLU A 86 -12.09 -11.77 -9.69
N ALA A 87 -13.38 -11.94 -9.43
CA ALA A 87 -13.86 -12.37 -8.13
C ALA A 87 -13.23 -13.70 -7.65
N ALA A 88 -12.88 -14.59 -8.58
CA ALA A 88 -12.16 -15.83 -8.26
C ALA A 88 -10.76 -15.55 -7.71
N ASP A 89 -10.00 -14.65 -8.35
CA ASP A 89 -8.66 -14.27 -7.90
C ASP A 89 -8.68 -13.69 -6.48
N ALA A 90 -9.68 -12.84 -6.19
CA ALA A 90 -9.86 -12.26 -4.85
C ALA A 90 -10.19 -13.32 -3.78
N ARG A 91 -11.06 -14.30 -4.11
CA ARG A 91 -11.36 -15.43 -3.22
C ARG A 91 -10.15 -16.30 -2.97
N GLU A 92 -9.41 -16.65 -4.02
CA GLU A 92 -8.20 -17.47 -3.90
C GLU A 92 -7.14 -16.78 -3.02
N ALA A 93 -6.87 -15.50 -3.25
CA ALA A 93 -5.93 -14.73 -2.44
C ALA A 93 -6.39 -14.67 -0.97
N HIS A 94 -7.68 -14.42 -0.72
CA HIS A 94 -8.25 -14.38 0.62
C HIS A 94 -8.14 -15.74 1.33
N HIS A 95 -8.54 -16.84 0.69
CA HIS A 95 -8.44 -18.20 1.24
C HIS A 95 -7.00 -18.65 1.46
N ALA A 96 -6.06 -18.17 0.64
CA ALA A 96 -4.64 -18.40 0.84
C ALA A 96 -4.05 -17.61 2.03
N GLY A 97 -4.87 -16.82 2.74
CA GLY A 97 -4.48 -16.06 3.93
C GLY A 97 -3.92 -14.67 3.66
N HIS A 98 -3.94 -14.20 2.41
CA HIS A 98 -3.61 -12.82 2.09
C HIS A 98 -4.71 -11.87 2.54
N GLU A 99 -4.38 -10.61 2.72
CA GLU A 99 -5.37 -9.59 3.05
C GLU A 99 -5.94 -8.96 1.78
N ILE A 100 -7.27 -8.81 1.75
CA ILE A 100 -7.99 -7.95 0.82
C ILE A 100 -8.35 -6.67 1.56
N ALA A 101 -7.96 -5.51 1.01
CA ALA A 101 -8.14 -4.20 1.64
C ALA A 101 -8.80 -3.22 0.65
N CYS A 102 -9.25 -2.08 1.14
CA CYS A 102 -10.02 -1.12 0.35
C CYS A 102 -9.13 -0.12 -0.40
N HIS A 103 -9.48 0.13 -1.69
CA HIS A 103 -8.84 1.17 -2.52
C HIS A 103 -9.86 2.09 -3.23
N THR A 104 -11.01 2.37 -2.59
CA THR A 104 -12.23 2.94 -3.18
C THR A 104 -12.86 2.01 -4.23
N PHE A 105 -14.04 2.33 -4.74
CA PHE A 105 -14.71 1.48 -5.73
C PHE A 105 -14.12 1.64 -7.14
N SER A 106 -13.98 2.90 -7.59
CA SER A 106 -13.51 3.23 -8.94
C SER A 106 -12.15 3.92 -8.98
N HIS A 107 -11.26 3.66 -8.00
CA HIS A 107 -9.95 4.29 -7.88
C HIS A 107 -10.04 5.83 -7.80
N LEU A 108 -10.98 6.34 -6.97
CA LEU A 108 -11.28 7.77 -6.81
C LEU A 108 -10.10 8.55 -6.22
N ASN A 109 -9.76 9.70 -6.82
CA ASN A 109 -8.79 10.63 -6.23
C ASN A 109 -9.40 11.35 -5.00
N CYS A 110 -9.19 10.79 -3.81
CA CYS A 110 -9.75 11.30 -2.55
C CYS A 110 -9.33 12.74 -2.19
N ALA A 111 -8.18 13.22 -2.68
CA ALA A 111 -7.74 14.58 -2.39
C ALA A 111 -8.56 15.66 -3.12
N ARG A 112 -9.26 15.27 -4.21
CA ARG A 112 -10.05 16.17 -5.05
C ARG A 112 -11.56 15.97 -4.89
N ALA A 113 -11.97 14.85 -4.28
CA ALA A 113 -13.36 14.46 -4.14
C ALA A 113 -14.03 15.11 -2.93
N ALA A 114 -15.33 15.33 -3.02
CA ALA A 114 -16.13 15.74 -1.86
C ALA A 114 -16.29 14.58 -0.87
N LYS A 115 -16.49 14.91 0.43
CA LYS A 115 -16.65 13.91 1.49
C LYS A 115 -17.77 12.90 1.17
N GLY A 116 -18.91 13.37 0.66
CA GLY A 116 -20.04 12.49 0.31
C GLY A 116 -19.69 11.49 -0.78
N GLU A 117 -18.93 11.91 -1.79
CA GLU A 117 -18.44 11.07 -2.86
C GLU A 117 -17.46 10.02 -2.35
N ILE A 118 -16.50 10.41 -1.51
CA ILE A 118 -15.59 9.46 -0.86
C ILE A 118 -16.38 8.39 -0.10
N LEU A 119 -17.34 8.80 0.73
CA LEU A 119 -18.15 7.87 1.52
C LEU A 119 -19.00 6.93 0.67
N ALA A 120 -19.55 7.40 -0.45
CA ALA A 120 -20.25 6.56 -1.42
C ALA A 120 -19.31 5.49 -2.00
N GLN A 121 -18.12 5.89 -2.45
CA GLN A 121 -17.10 4.99 -3.00
C GLN A 121 -16.64 3.92 -1.99
N LEU A 122 -16.48 4.28 -0.71
CA LEU A 122 -16.14 3.31 0.34
C LEU A 122 -17.25 2.32 0.58
N ARG A 123 -18.51 2.76 0.63
CA ARG A 123 -19.69 1.90 0.79
C ARG A 123 -19.83 0.95 -0.39
N ASP A 124 -19.72 1.46 -1.62
CA ASP A 124 -19.91 0.68 -2.84
C ASP A 124 -18.80 -0.37 -3.00
N ASN A 125 -17.53 -0.01 -2.63
CA ASN A 125 -16.43 -0.98 -2.60
C ASN A 125 -16.64 -2.05 -1.53
N ALA A 126 -17.07 -1.69 -0.34
CA ALA A 126 -17.36 -2.64 0.73
C ALA A 126 -18.49 -3.61 0.36
N ALA A 127 -19.56 -3.12 -0.28
CA ALA A 127 -20.67 -3.94 -0.77
C ALA A 127 -20.19 -4.94 -1.84
N ALA A 128 -19.39 -4.47 -2.82
CA ALA A 128 -18.85 -5.35 -3.86
C ALA A 128 -17.90 -6.41 -3.31
N LEU A 129 -16.99 -6.05 -2.41
CA LEU A 129 -16.08 -7.01 -1.75
C LEU A 129 -16.85 -7.99 -0.86
N SER A 130 -17.90 -7.54 -0.17
CA SER A 130 -18.79 -8.41 0.63
C SER A 130 -19.49 -9.44 -0.25
N ALA A 131 -19.95 -9.05 -1.43
CA ALA A 131 -20.56 -9.98 -2.38
C ALA A 131 -19.56 -10.97 -3.00
N MET A 132 -18.30 -10.54 -3.21
CA MET A 132 -17.24 -11.40 -3.74
C MET A 132 -16.71 -12.41 -2.71
N LEU A 133 -16.74 -12.07 -1.42
CA LEU A 133 -16.05 -12.76 -0.33
C LEU A 133 -16.98 -13.11 0.85
N ASP A 134 -18.22 -13.44 0.57
CA ASP A 134 -19.21 -14.01 1.50
C ASP A 134 -19.35 -13.22 2.82
N GLY A 135 -19.66 -11.93 2.73
CA GLY A 135 -19.87 -11.06 3.89
C GLY A 135 -18.62 -10.39 4.43
N PHE A 136 -17.49 -10.48 3.73
CA PHE A 136 -16.23 -9.85 4.11
C PHE A 136 -16.34 -8.32 4.16
N ALA A 137 -15.65 -7.71 5.13
CA ALA A 137 -15.51 -6.26 5.25
C ALA A 137 -14.02 -5.86 5.32
N PRO A 138 -13.52 -5.00 4.41
CA PRO A 138 -12.12 -4.56 4.42
C PRO A 138 -11.85 -3.68 5.65
N ARG A 139 -10.74 -3.94 6.33
CA ARG A 139 -10.35 -3.23 7.56
C ARG A 139 -9.26 -2.19 7.36
N ASN A 140 -8.53 -2.26 6.27
CA ASN A 140 -7.43 -1.35 5.93
C ASN A 140 -7.69 -0.67 4.60
N PHE A 141 -7.05 0.48 4.39
CA PHE A 141 -7.27 1.35 3.24
C PHE A 141 -5.96 1.88 2.66
N ALA A 142 -5.86 2.00 1.35
CA ALA A 142 -4.85 2.81 0.69
C ALA A 142 -5.49 3.94 -0.12
N PHE A 143 -4.90 5.12 -0.09
CA PHE A 143 -5.38 6.25 -0.88
C PHE A 143 -4.97 6.09 -2.35
N PRO A 144 -5.93 6.02 -3.32
CA PRO A 144 -5.62 6.01 -4.74
C PRO A 144 -4.68 7.16 -5.12
N TYR A 145 -3.71 6.88 -6.00
CA TYR A 145 -2.65 7.82 -6.40
C TYR A 145 -1.76 8.31 -5.23
N GLY A 146 -1.92 7.78 -4.02
CA GLY A 146 -1.38 8.37 -2.80
C GLY A 146 -1.87 9.80 -2.56
N ALA A 147 -2.99 10.17 -3.18
CA ALA A 147 -3.54 11.52 -3.14
C ALA A 147 -4.31 11.74 -1.83
N VAL A 148 -3.66 12.41 -0.90
CA VAL A 148 -4.18 12.67 0.45
C VAL A 148 -4.39 14.16 0.67
N SER A 149 -5.53 14.50 1.27
CA SER A 149 -5.81 15.83 1.84
C SER A 149 -6.26 15.69 3.29
N ALA A 150 -6.19 16.77 4.07
CA ALA A 150 -6.69 16.75 5.45
C ALA A 150 -8.18 16.40 5.53
N ALA A 151 -8.98 16.81 4.53
CA ALA A 151 -10.39 16.46 4.45
C ALA A 151 -10.60 14.96 4.16
N ALA A 152 -9.82 14.39 3.22
CA ALA A 152 -9.85 12.97 2.91
C ALA A 152 -9.41 12.12 4.12
N MET A 153 -8.34 12.50 4.82
CA MET A 153 -7.89 11.81 6.03
C MET A 153 -8.98 11.78 7.11
N ARG A 154 -9.64 12.89 7.36
CA ARG A 154 -10.76 12.97 8.33
C ARG A 154 -11.98 12.19 7.88
N ALA A 155 -12.21 12.06 6.57
CA ALA A 155 -13.32 11.28 6.05
C ALA A 155 -13.06 9.76 6.12
N VAL A 156 -11.85 9.32 5.83
CA VAL A 156 -11.46 7.90 5.69
C VAL A 156 -10.90 7.34 7.00
N GLY A 157 -9.98 8.05 7.64
CA GLY A 157 -9.19 7.57 8.78
C GLY A 157 -9.98 6.93 9.92
N PRO A 158 -11.13 7.48 10.37
CA PRO A 158 -11.92 6.88 11.44
C PRO A 158 -12.63 5.56 11.07
N ARG A 159 -12.63 5.18 9.78
CA ARG A 159 -13.38 4.03 9.25
C ARG A 159 -12.55 2.78 9.08
N PHE A 160 -11.25 2.94 9.07
CA PHE A 160 -10.31 1.84 8.84
C PHE A 160 -9.31 1.70 9.99
N ALA A 161 -8.83 0.49 10.20
CA ALA A 161 -7.79 0.22 11.19
C ALA A 161 -6.47 0.91 10.82
N SER A 162 -6.15 0.99 9.51
CA SER A 162 -5.07 1.83 9.02
C SER A 162 -5.36 2.35 7.61
N CYS A 163 -4.73 3.48 7.24
CA CYS A 163 -4.75 4.05 5.91
C CYS A 163 -3.31 4.30 5.45
N ARG A 164 -3.00 3.92 4.21
CA ARG A 164 -1.66 4.08 3.62
C ARG A 164 -1.66 5.14 2.53
N GLY A 165 -0.64 5.99 2.56
CA GLY A 165 -0.23 6.83 1.44
C GLY A 165 0.91 6.20 0.64
N ILE A 166 1.66 7.05 -0.10
CA ILE A 166 2.85 6.67 -0.88
C ILE A 166 4.08 7.50 -0.51
N ALA A 167 4.09 8.15 0.64
CA ALA A 167 5.26 8.85 1.11
C ALA A 167 6.33 7.83 1.54
N ASP A 168 7.52 7.93 0.97
CA ASP A 168 8.66 7.08 1.37
C ASP A 168 8.95 7.23 2.87
N GLY A 169 9.27 6.12 3.53
CA GLY A 169 9.66 6.12 4.93
C GLY A 169 9.40 4.82 5.65
N ILE A 170 9.86 4.77 6.89
CA ILE A 170 9.61 3.71 7.86
C ILE A 170 8.62 4.25 8.89
N ASN A 171 7.59 3.49 9.20
CA ASN A 171 6.67 3.81 10.28
C ASN A 171 7.28 3.30 11.57
N HIS A 172 7.61 4.21 12.49
CA HIS A 172 8.19 3.87 13.80
C HIS A 172 7.87 4.95 14.81
N ALA A 173 7.89 4.62 16.10
CA ALA A 173 7.53 5.53 17.17
C ALA A 173 6.19 6.24 16.85
N SER A 174 6.05 7.52 17.06
CA SER A 174 4.84 8.28 16.78
C SER A 174 4.54 8.34 15.28
N SER A 175 3.71 7.44 14.80
CA SER A 175 3.19 7.37 13.43
C SER A 175 1.69 7.70 13.39
N ASP A 176 1.15 8.02 12.21
CA ASP A 176 -0.29 8.23 12.02
C ASP A 176 -0.88 7.05 11.23
N LEU A 177 -1.69 6.22 11.88
CA LEU A 177 -2.40 5.13 11.22
C LEU A 177 -3.39 5.61 10.15
N ALA A 178 -3.73 6.89 10.11
CA ALA A 178 -4.52 7.47 9.02
C ALA A 178 -3.68 7.84 7.80
N GLN A 179 -2.33 7.76 7.88
CA GLN A 179 -1.42 8.07 6.78
C GLN A 179 -0.07 7.35 6.94
N LEU A 180 -0.05 6.03 6.85
CA LEU A 180 1.18 5.27 6.86
C LEU A 180 2.05 5.56 5.63
N SER A 181 3.37 5.57 5.83
CA SER A 181 4.38 5.64 4.77
C SER A 181 4.52 4.31 4.06
N ALA A 182 4.83 4.33 2.76
CA ALA A 182 5.14 3.14 2.00
C ALA A 182 6.17 3.44 0.90
N ASN A 183 6.97 2.44 0.55
CA ASN A 183 8.08 2.54 -0.37
C ASN A 183 7.81 1.68 -1.60
N LYS A 184 7.98 2.26 -2.79
CA LYS A 184 7.69 1.58 -4.05
C LYS A 184 8.76 0.58 -4.44
N ILE A 185 8.31 -0.53 -5.04
CA ILE A 185 9.14 -1.47 -5.78
C ILE A 185 8.67 -1.39 -7.25
N TYR A 186 9.34 -0.56 -8.06
CA TYR A 186 9.03 -0.37 -9.48
C TYR A 186 10.27 -0.70 -10.32
N ALA A 187 10.10 -1.48 -11.38
CA ALA A 187 11.19 -1.93 -12.22
C ALA A 187 12.03 -0.79 -12.77
N SER A 188 11.38 0.31 -13.17
CA SER A 188 12.03 1.47 -13.79
C SER A 188 12.99 2.24 -12.87
N ILE A 189 12.90 2.04 -11.57
CA ILE A 189 13.70 2.71 -10.54
C ILE A 189 14.19 1.73 -9.47
N PHE A 190 14.28 0.45 -9.82
CA PHE A 190 14.69 -0.60 -8.89
C PHE A 190 16.14 -0.39 -8.44
N ASP A 191 16.30 -0.24 -7.15
CA ASP A 191 17.60 -0.11 -6.48
C ASP A 191 17.63 -1.07 -5.29
N GLU A 192 18.15 -2.27 -5.52
CA GLU A 192 18.22 -3.34 -4.54
C GLU A 192 19.01 -2.93 -3.29
N THR A 193 20.12 -2.21 -3.47
CA THR A 193 20.97 -1.74 -2.36
C THR A 193 20.19 -0.81 -1.44
N ARG A 194 19.43 0.13 -2.02
CA ARG A 194 18.57 1.04 -1.25
C ARG A 194 17.46 0.28 -0.52
N LEU A 195 16.81 -0.68 -1.17
CA LEU A 195 15.71 -1.45 -0.57
C LEU A 195 16.21 -2.33 0.59
N ARG A 196 17.36 -2.98 0.44
CA ARG A 196 18.03 -3.74 1.51
C ARG A 196 18.40 -2.84 2.69
N ALA A 197 18.99 -1.67 2.43
CA ALA A 197 19.34 -0.71 3.49
C ALA A 197 18.09 -0.21 4.25
N LEU A 198 16.93 -0.08 3.59
CA LEU A 198 15.66 0.23 4.25
C LEU A 198 15.21 -0.90 5.18
N ILE A 199 15.35 -2.17 4.78
CA ILE A 199 15.01 -3.33 5.60
C ILE A 199 15.90 -3.40 6.83
N ASP A 200 17.22 -3.24 6.66
CA ASP A 200 18.18 -3.27 7.78
C ASP A 200 17.91 -2.12 8.77
N ARG A 201 17.63 -0.93 8.24
CA ARG A 201 17.25 0.22 9.08
C ARG A 201 15.92 0.00 9.80
N ASN A 202 14.95 -0.60 9.15
CA ASN A 202 13.67 -0.93 9.76
C ASN A 202 13.84 -1.89 10.93
N ARG A 203 14.63 -2.94 10.75
CA ARG A 203 14.99 -3.89 11.81
C ARG A 203 15.64 -3.18 13.01
N SER A 204 16.60 -2.32 12.75
CA SER A 204 17.32 -1.58 13.81
C SER A 204 16.42 -0.61 14.59
N LEU A 205 15.38 -0.08 13.94
CA LEU A 205 14.41 0.84 14.54
C LEU A 205 13.25 0.12 15.25
N GLY A 206 13.11 -1.21 15.07
CA GLY A 206 11.89 -1.91 15.47
C GLY A 206 10.65 -1.36 14.77
N GLY A 207 10.78 -0.88 13.53
CA GLY A 207 9.73 -0.18 12.81
C GLY A 207 8.82 -1.10 11.99
N TRP A 208 7.93 -0.49 11.24
CA TRP A 208 7.08 -1.13 10.25
C TRP A 208 7.37 -0.54 8.87
N LEU A 209 8.00 -1.32 8.02
CA LEU A 209 8.33 -0.98 6.64
C LEU A 209 7.27 -1.57 5.71
N ILE A 210 6.59 -0.72 4.96
CA ILE A 210 5.60 -1.14 3.97
C ILE A 210 6.20 -0.91 2.58
N PHE A 211 6.19 -1.96 1.77
CA PHE A 211 6.46 -1.89 0.35
C PHE A 211 5.17 -1.95 -0.46
N TYR A 212 5.13 -1.29 -1.62
CA TYR A 212 4.04 -1.39 -2.56
C TYR A 212 4.51 -1.48 -4.00
N THR A 213 3.76 -2.21 -4.79
CA THR A 213 3.85 -2.31 -6.25
C THR A 213 2.45 -2.51 -6.81
N HIS A 214 2.32 -2.72 -8.11
CA HIS A 214 1.03 -3.03 -8.75
C HIS A 214 1.13 -4.39 -9.43
N ASP A 215 1.36 -4.43 -10.76
CA ASP A 215 1.57 -5.65 -11.51
C ASP A 215 2.95 -6.27 -11.25
N VAL A 216 3.00 -7.60 -11.33
CA VAL A 216 4.24 -8.36 -11.25
C VAL A 216 4.36 -9.17 -12.52
N ASP A 217 5.22 -8.74 -13.44
CA ASP A 217 5.37 -9.36 -14.76
C ASP A 217 6.81 -9.29 -15.26
N GLU A 218 7.16 -10.13 -16.26
CA GLU A 218 8.48 -10.06 -16.90
C GLU A 218 8.69 -8.75 -17.64
N ALA A 219 7.61 -8.19 -18.19
CA ALA A 219 7.57 -6.87 -18.80
C ALA A 219 6.49 -6.01 -18.06
N PRO A 220 6.79 -5.56 -16.84
CA PRO A 220 5.80 -4.88 -16.02
C PRO A 220 5.49 -3.48 -16.54
N SER A 221 4.34 -2.96 -16.16
CA SER A 221 4.01 -1.54 -16.37
C SER A 221 5.02 -0.64 -15.65
N ARG A 222 4.92 0.66 -15.85
CA ARG A 222 5.75 1.65 -15.13
C ARG A 222 5.53 1.64 -13.60
N TYR A 223 4.49 0.99 -13.11
CA TYR A 223 4.13 0.88 -11.70
C TYR A 223 4.40 -0.50 -11.12
N GLY A 224 4.78 -1.46 -11.96
CA GLY A 224 5.04 -2.83 -11.60
C GLY A 224 6.51 -3.14 -11.36
N CYS A 225 6.78 -4.38 -10.99
CA CYS A 225 8.12 -4.94 -10.88
C CYS A 225 8.19 -6.35 -11.49
N THR A 226 9.40 -6.85 -11.74
CA THR A 226 9.55 -8.22 -12.19
C THR A 226 9.42 -9.21 -11.02
N PRO A 227 9.01 -10.47 -11.27
CA PRO A 227 9.01 -11.52 -10.26
C PRO A 227 10.36 -11.66 -9.55
N GLU A 228 11.45 -11.62 -10.31
CA GLU A 228 12.81 -11.71 -9.75
C GLU A 228 13.13 -10.54 -8.82
N GLN A 229 12.80 -9.31 -9.19
CA GLN A 229 13.00 -8.14 -8.34
C GLN A 229 12.23 -8.26 -7.03
N LEU A 230 10.96 -8.70 -7.10
CA LEU A 230 10.13 -8.90 -5.91
C LEU A 230 10.72 -9.99 -5.02
N GLU A 231 11.09 -11.14 -5.59
CA GLU A 231 11.68 -12.28 -4.86
C GLU A 231 12.97 -11.90 -4.13
N ARG A 232 13.84 -11.12 -4.75
CA ARG A 232 15.07 -10.63 -4.12
C ARG A 232 14.79 -9.79 -2.88
N VAL A 233 13.79 -8.90 -2.94
CA VAL A 233 13.42 -8.03 -1.80
C VAL A 233 12.70 -8.83 -0.71
N VAL A 234 11.77 -9.72 -1.08
CA VAL A 234 11.04 -10.58 -0.14
C VAL A 234 12.02 -11.53 0.57
N GLY A 235 12.91 -12.20 -0.16
CA GLY A 235 13.90 -13.12 0.41
C GLY A 235 14.81 -12.41 1.40
N TYR A 236 15.32 -11.22 1.06
CA TYR A 236 16.15 -10.43 1.97
C TYR A 236 15.38 -9.99 3.23
N ALA A 237 14.10 -9.65 3.09
CA ALA A 237 13.25 -9.28 4.22
C ALA A 237 12.96 -10.49 5.13
N ALA A 238 12.68 -11.66 4.55
CA ALA A 238 12.35 -12.88 5.29
C ALA A 238 13.50 -13.38 6.18
N GLU A 239 14.75 -13.12 5.80
CA GLU A 239 15.92 -13.46 6.60
C GLU A 239 16.11 -12.52 7.81
N ARG A 240 15.48 -11.36 7.85
CA ARG A 240 15.84 -10.25 8.77
C ARG A 240 14.68 -9.73 9.60
N SER A 241 13.46 -9.89 9.14
CA SER A 241 12.27 -9.34 9.77
C SER A 241 11.10 -10.28 9.55
N GLU A 242 10.11 -10.19 10.40
CA GLU A 242 8.85 -10.87 10.16
C GLU A 242 8.08 -10.18 9.01
N ILE A 243 7.52 -10.97 8.10
CA ILE A 243 6.70 -10.45 7.00
C ILE A 243 5.23 -10.70 7.35
N LEU A 244 4.46 -9.62 7.45
CA LEU A 244 3.04 -9.68 7.82
C LEU A 244 2.18 -8.92 6.81
N PRO A 245 0.95 -9.41 6.48
CA PRO A 245 -0.07 -8.54 5.90
C PRO A 245 -0.35 -7.35 6.81
N VAL A 246 -0.86 -6.27 6.25
CA VAL A 246 -1.11 -5.03 7.00
C VAL A 246 -2.07 -5.25 8.17
N ARG A 247 -3.12 -6.07 8.00
CA ARG A 247 -4.08 -6.39 9.07
C ARG A 247 -3.40 -7.00 10.30
N ASP A 248 -2.43 -7.90 10.08
CA ASP A 248 -1.78 -8.63 11.15
C ASP A 248 -0.74 -7.74 11.85
N ALA A 249 -0.05 -6.88 11.09
CA ALA A 249 0.83 -5.86 11.66
C ALA A 249 0.05 -4.86 12.52
N VAL A 250 -1.10 -4.35 12.03
CA VAL A 250 -1.98 -3.45 12.82
C VAL A 250 -2.49 -4.13 14.09
N ALA A 251 -2.86 -5.43 14.03
CA ALA A 251 -3.39 -6.15 15.17
C ALA A 251 -2.38 -6.34 16.32
N ARG A 252 -1.08 -6.21 16.03
CA ARG A 252 0.00 -6.30 17.03
C ARG A 252 0.41 -4.96 17.63
N LEU A 253 -0.11 -3.85 17.11
CA LEU A 253 0.14 -2.54 17.71
C LEU A 253 -0.60 -2.44 19.04
N PRO A 254 -0.02 -1.72 20.03
CA PRO A 254 -0.72 -1.44 21.29
C PRO A 254 -2.07 -0.79 21.01
N ALA A 255 -3.09 -1.20 21.76
CA ALA A 255 -4.37 -0.51 21.75
C ALA A 255 -4.13 0.94 22.20
N GLY A 256 -4.44 1.91 21.34
CA GLY A 256 -4.34 3.33 21.65
C GLY A 256 -5.47 3.82 22.54
#